data_27dc005c39e1c206383eb5f260effd00
#
_entry.id   27dc005c39e1c206383eb5f260effd00
#
_cell.length_a   1.000
_cell.length_b   1.000
_cell.length_c   1.000
_cell.angle_alpha   90.00
_cell.angle_beta   90.00
_cell.angle_gamma   90.00
#
_symmetry.space_group_name_H-M   'P 1'
#
loop_
_entity.id
_entity.type
_entity.pdbx_description
1 polymer ?
#
loop_
_entity_poly.entity_id
_entity_poly.type
_entity_poly.pdbx_seq_one_letter_code
_entity_poly.pdbx_strand_id
1 'polypeptide(L)'
;IFSAPQDSLPVIRALRPSEVDSTMSDSAWVNFVDYSILQSSKYNDTITYWLTDSLAIGMDSIYMQMQYMVTDSLYNMIPQTDTILAVYRRPRMSDKAREAYERKRKERKLELKTNGSSSFDIFDTIRVRSAFPLDSVDDMLFHLSHKVDTAFKPVPFKIQKSDTLAMTLYVIA
;
A
#
# COMPACT_ATOMS: atom_id res chain seq x y z
N ILE A 1 3.90 -11.33 7.09
CA ILE A 1 4.97 -11.95 6.27
C ILE A 1 4.99 -13.42 6.62
N PHE A 2 4.95 -14.28 5.61
CA PHE A 2 5.07 -15.74 5.74
C PHE A 2 6.53 -16.16 5.55
N SER A 3 6.90 -17.25 6.18
CA SER A 3 8.26 -17.81 6.07
C SER A 3 8.52 -18.53 4.74
N ALA A 4 7.47 -18.82 3.99
CA ALA A 4 7.52 -19.52 2.70
C ALA A 4 6.51 -18.92 1.72
N PRO A 5 6.72 -19.11 0.40
CA PRO A 5 5.75 -18.77 -0.62
C PRO A 5 4.39 -19.41 -0.35
N GLN A 6 3.31 -18.69 -0.67
CA GLN A 6 1.94 -19.18 -0.52
C GLN A 6 1.30 -19.35 -1.90
N ASP A 7 0.68 -20.49 -2.16
CA ASP A 7 -0.02 -20.77 -3.42
C ASP A 7 -1.27 -19.92 -3.57
N SER A 8 -1.88 -19.52 -2.45
CA SER A 8 -3.07 -18.69 -2.42
C SER A 8 -2.94 -17.57 -1.38
N LEU A 9 -3.66 -16.47 -1.59
CA LEU A 9 -3.75 -15.41 -0.61
C LEU A 9 -4.53 -15.88 0.62
N PRO A 10 -4.11 -15.55 1.85
CA PRO A 10 -4.87 -15.83 3.05
C PRO A 10 -6.19 -15.05 3.04
N VAL A 11 -7.23 -15.65 3.61
CA VAL A 11 -8.50 -14.97 3.83
C VAL A 11 -8.38 -14.19 5.15
N ILE A 12 -8.54 -12.87 5.09
CA ILE A 12 -8.51 -12.02 6.27
C ILE A 12 -9.88 -11.38 6.46
N ARG A 13 -10.40 -11.50 7.67
CA ARG A 13 -11.61 -10.85 8.13
C ARG A 13 -11.27 -9.89 9.26
N ALA A 14 -11.93 -8.75 9.32
CA ALA A 14 -11.80 -7.79 10.41
C ALA A 14 -13.13 -7.64 11.16
N LEU A 15 -13.08 -7.33 12.44
CA LEU A 15 -14.27 -6.89 13.18
C LEU A 15 -14.66 -5.48 12.72
N ARG A 16 -15.96 -5.26 12.53
CA ARG A 16 -16.47 -3.92 12.23
C ARG A 16 -16.14 -2.98 13.38
N PRO A 17 -15.70 -1.75 13.10
CA PRO A 17 -15.39 -0.76 14.12
C PRO A 17 -16.52 -0.50 15.12
N SER A 18 -17.77 -0.61 14.67
CA SER A 18 -18.98 -0.41 15.49
C SER A 18 -19.33 -1.58 16.41
N GLU A 19 -18.68 -2.73 16.27
CA GLU A 19 -19.07 -3.99 16.93
C GLU A 19 -17.97 -4.54 17.86
N VAL A 20 -16.91 -3.76 18.11
CA VAL A 20 -15.78 -4.18 18.96
C VAL A 20 -16.23 -4.47 20.41
N ASP A 21 -17.32 -3.87 20.88
CA ASP A 21 -17.86 -4.05 22.25
C ASP A 21 -18.95 -5.11 22.33
N SER A 22 -19.40 -5.69 21.21
CA SER A 22 -20.39 -6.75 21.19
C SER A 22 -19.74 -8.12 21.15
N THR A 23 -20.43 -9.11 21.72
CA THR A 23 -20.02 -10.52 21.67
C THR A 23 -19.58 -10.89 20.24
N MET A 24 -18.36 -11.43 20.10
CA MET A 24 -17.74 -11.82 18.83
C MET A 24 -18.59 -12.87 18.10
N SER A 25 -19.69 -12.46 17.48
CA SER A 25 -20.51 -13.32 16.63
C SER A 25 -19.89 -13.42 15.23
N ASP A 26 -20.06 -14.56 14.54
CA ASP A 26 -19.53 -14.72 13.18
C ASP A 26 -20.04 -13.67 12.20
N SER A 27 -21.21 -13.07 12.47
CA SER A 27 -21.79 -12.00 11.63
C SER A 27 -21.09 -10.65 11.78
N ALA A 28 -20.28 -10.45 12.81
CA ALA A 28 -19.51 -9.23 13.04
C ALA A 28 -18.23 -9.17 12.19
N TRP A 29 -17.79 -10.32 11.68
CA TRP A 29 -16.60 -10.41 10.86
C TRP A 29 -16.90 -10.09 9.40
N VAL A 30 -16.17 -9.15 8.84
CA VAL A 30 -16.27 -8.73 7.44
C VAL A 30 -14.94 -8.92 6.72
N ASN A 31 -15.00 -9.08 5.41
CA ASN A 31 -13.78 -9.19 4.62
C ASN A 31 -12.92 -7.93 4.77
N PHE A 32 -11.65 -8.11 5.09
CA PHE A 32 -10.73 -6.98 5.27
C PHE A 32 -10.48 -6.22 3.96
N VAL A 33 -10.70 -6.86 2.82
CA VAL A 33 -10.61 -6.24 1.49
C VAL A 33 -11.58 -5.07 1.33
N ASP A 34 -12.73 -5.09 2.01
CA ASP A 34 -13.73 -4.01 1.93
C ASP A 34 -13.25 -2.70 2.57
N TYR A 35 -12.20 -2.76 3.40
CA TYR A 35 -11.61 -1.61 4.12
C TYR A 35 -10.19 -1.27 3.68
N SER A 36 -9.66 -2.01 2.72
CA SER A 36 -8.25 -1.91 2.37
C SER A 36 -7.99 -2.24 0.92
N ILE A 37 -6.87 -1.76 0.42
CA ILE A 37 -6.31 -2.20 -0.86
C ILE A 37 -5.18 -3.18 -0.56
N LEU A 38 -5.24 -4.34 -1.18
CA LEU A 38 -4.27 -5.40 -1.01
C LEU A 38 -3.10 -5.23 -1.97
N GLN A 39 -1.90 -5.37 -1.43
CA GLN A 39 -0.66 -5.48 -2.18
C GLN A 39 0.06 -6.75 -1.75
N SER A 40 0.36 -7.65 -2.68
CA SER A 40 1.13 -8.86 -2.42
C SER A 40 2.46 -8.84 -3.17
N SER A 41 3.44 -9.55 -2.62
CA SER A 41 4.67 -9.89 -3.33
C SER A 41 4.39 -10.93 -4.43
N LYS A 42 5.37 -11.14 -5.31
CA LYS A 42 5.26 -12.13 -6.42
C LYS A 42 4.93 -13.56 -5.92
N TYR A 43 5.38 -13.90 -4.72
CA TYR A 43 5.23 -15.24 -4.14
C TYR A 43 4.20 -15.29 -3.00
N ASN A 44 3.42 -14.23 -2.81
CA ASN A 44 2.44 -14.10 -1.73
C ASN A 44 2.99 -14.34 -0.31
N ASP A 45 4.30 -14.22 -0.13
CA ASP A 45 4.97 -14.34 1.15
C ASP A 45 4.89 -13.06 1.99
N THR A 46 4.72 -11.94 1.32
CA THR A 46 4.55 -10.63 1.95
C THR A 46 3.27 -9.98 1.44
N ILE A 47 2.38 -9.65 2.37
CA ILE A 47 1.10 -9.03 2.08
C ILE A 47 1.01 -7.74 2.86
N THR A 48 0.65 -6.66 2.17
CA THR A 48 0.42 -5.34 2.75
C THR A 48 -1.01 -4.93 2.48
N TYR A 49 -1.71 -4.51 3.52
CA TYR A 49 -3.04 -3.94 3.44
C TYR A 49 -2.96 -2.44 3.68
N TRP A 50 -3.36 -1.67 2.69
CA TRP A 50 -3.46 -0.23 2.75
C TRP A 50 -4.87 0.15 3.18
N LEU A 51 -5.04 0.59 4.43
CA LEU A 51 -6.36 0.98 4.95
C LEU A 51 -6.90 2.20 4.20
N THR A 52 -8.13 2.09 3.72
CA THR A 52 -8.83 3.15 2.97
C THR A 52 -10.01 3.70 3.74
N ASP A 53 -10.59 2.91 4.66
CA ASP A 53 -11.72 3.35 5.47
C ASP A 53 -11.28 4.30 6.59
N SER A 54 -11.95 5.44 6.68
CA SER A 54 -11.67 6.47 7.69
C SER A 54 -11.97 6.02 9.12
N LEU A 55 -12.96 5.15 9.33
CA LEU A 55 -13.27 4.59 10.63
C LEU A 55 -12.17 3.63 11.10
N ALA A 56 -11.72 2.73 10.21
CA ALA A 56 -10.62 1.83 10.50
C ALA A 56 -9.30 2.57 10.78
N ILE A 57 -9.02 3.65 10.05
CA ILE A 57 -7.83 4.50 10.27
C ILE A 57 -7.90 5.23 11.62
N GLY A 58 -9.11 5.55 12.10
CA GLY A 58 -9.33 6.21 13.41
C GLY A 58 -9.18 5.30 14.61
N MET A 59 -9.15 3.98 14.43
CA MET A 59 -9.06 3.01 15.53
C MET A 59 -7.63 2.91 16.08
N ASP A 60 -7.52 2.73 17.39
CA ASP A 60 -6.25 2.43 18.05
C ASP A 60 -5.84 0.94 17.88
N SER A 61 -6.79 0.07 17.57
CA SER A 61 -6.54 -1.35 17.33
C SER A 61 -7.59 -1.95 16.40
N ILE A 62 -7.19 -2.96 15.64
CA ILE A 62 -8.06 -3.72 14.74
C ILE A 62 -7.88 -5.21 15.05
N TYR A 63 -8.99 -5.88 15.36
CA TYR A 63 -9.02 -7.34 15.48
C TYR A 63 -9.19 -7.94 14.10
N MET A 64 -8.31 -8.88 13.75
CA MET A 64 -8.33 -9.59 12.48
C MET A 64 -8.28 -11.09 12.72
N GLN A 65 -9.05 -11.83 11.94
CA GLN A 65 -8.98 -13.27 11.85
C GLN A 65 -8.35 -13.62 10.50
N MET A 66 -7.27 -14.38 10.51
CA MET A 66 -6.55 -14.78 9.33
C MET A 66 -6.64 -16.29 9.16
N GLN A 67 -7.13 -16.74 8.01
CA GLN A 67 -7.15 -18.14 7.62
C GLN A 67 -6.12 -18.39 6.52
N TYR A 68 -5.23 -19.31 6.73
CA TYR A 68 -4.14 -19.64 5.81
C TYR A 68 -3.82 -21.15 5.87
N MET A 69 -3.07 -21.64 4.90
CA MET A 69 -2.68 -23.04 4.83
C MET A 69 -1.34 -23.26 5.52
N VAL A 70 -1.24 -24.29 6.32
CA VAL A 70 0.00 -24.77 6.95
C VAL A 70 0.23 -26.24 6.60
N THR A 71 1.49 -26.64 6.60
CA THR A 71 1.85 -28.04 6.37
C THR A 71 1.89 -28.78 7.70
N ASP A 72 1.17 -29.89 7.80
CA ASP A 72 1.23 -30.78 8.96
C ASP A 72 2.51 -31.65 8.95
N SER A 73 2.67 -32.49 9.97
CA SER A 73 3.82 -33.42 10.10
C SER A 73 3.89 -34.51 9.01
N LEU A 74 2.79 -34.70 8.28
CA LEU A 74 2.67 -35.66 7.16
C LEU A 74 2.76 -34.96 5.80
N TYR A 75 3.15 -33.67 5.78
CA TYR A 75 3.23 -32.82 4.58
C TYR A 75 1.89 -32.55 3.90
N ASN A 76 0.74 -32.73 4.57
CA ASN A 76 -0.55 -32.32 4.05
C ASN A 76 -0.80 -30.85 4.37
N MET A 77 -1.42 -30.14 3.43
CA MET A 77 -1.86 -28.76 3.63
C MET A 77 -3.18 -28.75 4.40
N ILE A 78 -3.15 -28.18 5.60
CA ILE A 78 -4.33 -28.01 6.44
C ILE A 78 -4.64 -26.53 6.69
N PRO A 79 -5.93 -26.14 6.73
CA PRO A 79 -6.28 -24.77 7.04
C PRO A 79 -6.06 -24.46 8.53
N GLN A 80 -5.39 -23.37 8.80
CA GLN A 80 -5.23 -22.81 10.15
C GLN A 80 -5.88 -21.45 10.22
N THR A 81 -6.48 -21.14 11.38
CA THR A 81 -7.10 -19.85 11.65
C THR A 81 -6.47 -19.24 12.88
N ASP A 82 -5.94 -18.05 12.73
CA ASP A 82 -5.34 -17.26 13.81
C ASP A 82 -6.08 -15.93 13.98
N THR A 83 -6.17 -15.48 15.23
CA THR A 83 -6.68 -14.14 15.56
C THR A 83 -5.52 -13.22 15.88
N ILE A 84 -5.47 -12.09 15.18
CA ILE A 84 -4.41 -11.09 15.28
C ILE A 84 -5.01 -9.78 15.78
N LEU A 85 -4.37 -9.18 16.78
CA LEU A 85 -4.67 -7.82 17.20
C LEU A 85 -3.59 -6.88 16.65
N ALA A 86 -3.94 -6.08 15.66
CA ALA A 86 -3.09 -5.01 15.18
C ALA A 86 -3.30 -3.75 16.01
N VAL A 87 -2.27 -3.30 16.72
CA VAL A 87 -2.33 -2.13 17.59
C VAL A 87 -1.52 -1.00 16.99
N TYR A 88 -2.15 0.16 16.83
CA TYR A 88 -1.43 1.37 16.45
C TYR A 88 -0.63 1.90 17.64
N ARG A 89 0.66 1.73 17.59
CA ARG A 89 1.57 2.28 18.60
C ARG A 89 1.92 3.72 18.25
N ARG A 90 1.29 4.65 18.98
CA ARG A 90 1.66 6.07 18.86
C ARG A 90 3.09 6.25 19.40
N PRO A 91 3.98 6.91 18.64
CA PRO A 91 5.31 7.23 19.16
C PRO A 91 5.18 8.05 20.45
N ARG A 92 5.95 7.72 21.46
CA ARG A 92 6.02 8.56 22.68
C ARG A 92 6.75 9.85 22.31
N MET A 93 6.01 10.92 22.23
CA MET A 93 6.51 12.26 21.91
C MET A 93 6.07 13.23 22.99
N SER A 94 6.90 14.27 23.25
CA SER A 94 6.45 15.43 24.02
C SER A 94 5.36 16.18 23.25
N ASP A 95 4.49 16.93 23.94
CA ASP A 95 3.37 17.66 23.32
C ASP A 95 3.86 18.58 22.18
N LYS A 96 4.97 19.27 22.39
CA LYS A 96 5.61 20.13 21.35
C LYS A 96 6.06 19.33 20.11
N ALA A 97 6.62 18.14 20.33
CA ALA A 97 7.04 17.27 19.22
C ALA A 97 5.83 16.70 18.48
N ARG A 98 4.74 16.43 19.20
CA ARG A 98 3.47 15.95 18.67
C ARG A 98 2.80 17.00 17.78
N GLU A 99 2.69 18.23 18.24
CA GLU A 99 2.16 19.35 17.44
C GLU A 99 2.98 19.57 16.16
N ALA A 100 4.31 19.53 16.27
CA ALA A 100 5.20 19.66 15.12
C ALA A 100 5.02 18.50 14.12
N TYR A 101 4.83 17.26 14.63
CA TYR A 101 4.56 16.08 13.81
C TYR A 101 3.21 16.19 13.09
N GLU A 102 2.14 16.59 13.79
CA GLU A 102 0.81 16.77 13.22
C GLU A 102 0.78 17.87 12.15
N ARG A 103 1.50 18.98 12.40
CA ARG A 103 1.68 20.04 11.40
C ARG A 103 2.37 19.51 10.15
N LYS A 104 3.49 18.82 10.30
CA LYS A 104 4.21 18.18 9.18
C LYS A 104 3.33 17.16 8.44
N ARG A 105 2.49 16.42 9.17
CA ARG A 105 1.56 15.46 8.56
C ARG A 105 0.51 16.14 7.71
N LYS A 106 -0.04 17.28 8.14
CA LYS A 106 -0.99 18.09 7.36
C LYS A 106 -0.36 18.72 6.13
N GLU A 107 0.93 19.03 6.21
CA GLU A 107 1.72 19.65 5.12
C GLU A 107 2.40 18.63 4.22
N ARG A 108 2.16 17.32 4.41
CA ARG A 108 2.79 16.29 3.58
C ARG A 108 2.46 16.51 2.11
N LYS A 109 3.49 16.77 1.35
CA LYS A 109 3.45 16.74 -0.10
C LYS A 109 3.73 15.32 -0.59
N LEU A 110 3.13 14.96 -1.71
CA LEU A 110 3.44 13.72 -2.40
C LEU A 110 4.91 13.77 -2.87
N GLU A 111 5.72 12.84 -2.37
CA GLU A 111 7.10 12.69 -2.82
C GLU A 111 7.14 11.67 -3.94
N LEU A 112 7.53 12.11 -5.12
CA LEU A 112 7.78 11.27 -6.27
C LEU A 112 9.28 11.16 -6.50
N LYS A 113 9.78 9.94 -6.70
CA LYS A 113 11.18 9.65 -6.99
C LYS A 113 11.30 9.09 -8.40
N THR A 114 12.24 9.63 -9.17
CA THR A 114 12.56 9.10 -10.50
C THR A 114 13.79 8.20 -10.44
N ASN A 115 13.92 7.29 -11.40
CA ASN A 115 15.09 6.40 -11.53
C ASN A 115 16.29 7.09 -12.19
N GLY A 116 16.14 8.32 -12.68
CA GLY A 116 17.13 8.97 -13.50
C GLY A 116 17.90 10.08 -12.82
N SER A 117 19.09 10.28 -13.36
CA SER A 117 19.89 11.48 -13.21
C SER A 117 19.43 12.53 -14.25
N SER A 118 20.24 13.53 -14.51
CA SER A 118 19.96 14.59 -15.50
C SER A 118 19.93 14.14 -16.97
N SER A 119 20.29 12.89 -17.25
CA SER A 119 20.28 12.33 -18.60
C SER A 119 19.73 10.91 -18.62
N PHE A 120 18.95 10.59 -19.66
CA PHE A 120 18.42 9.27 -19.96
C PHE A 120 18.90 8.85 -21.35
N ASP A 121 19.17 7.57 -21.51
CA ASP A 121 19.36 7.00 -22.84
C ASP A 121 18.01 6.93 -23.57
N ILE A 122 18.01 7.01 -24.89
CA ILE A 122 16.80 6.96 -25.72
C ILE A 122 15.99 5.67 -25.55
N PHE A 123 16.64 4.60 -25.10
CA PHE A 123 16.01 3.30 -24.81
C PHE A 123 15.65 3.09 -23.34
N ASP A 124 15.98 4.05 -22.48
CA ASP A 124 15.67 3.96 -21.08
C ASP A 124 14.22 4.34 -20.80
N THR A 125 13.60 3.59 -19.91
CA THR A 125 12.25 3.92 -19.42
C THR A 125 12.35 4.78 -18.17
N ILE A 126 11.73 5.94 -18.20
CA ILE A 126 11.62 6.80 -17.01
C ILE A 126 10.60 6.18 -16.05
N ARG A 127 11.05 5.88 -14.85
CA ARG A 127 10.20 5.33 -13.77
C ARG A 127 10.01 6.39 -12.69
N VAL A 128 8.75 6.66 -12.39
CA VAL A 128 8.36 7.55 -11.29
C VAL A 128 7.74 6.69 -10.19
N ARG A 129 8.29 6.74 -8.99
CA ARG A 129 7.85 5.94 -7.85
C ARG A 129 7.28 6.83 -6.76
N SER A 130 6.15 6.39 -6.20
CA SER A 130 5.56 6.92 -4.98
C SER A 130 5.78 5.96 -3.81
N ALA A 131 5.89 6.50 -2.60
CA ALA A 131 5.93 5.71 -1.37
C ALA A 131 4.54 5.21 -0.94
N PHE A 132 3.47 5.77 -1.52
CA PHE A 132 2.08 5.45 -1.19
C PHE A 132 1.30 5.16 -2.47
N PRO A 133 0.23 4.36 -2.38
CA PRO A 133 -0.70 4.18 -3.48
C PRO A 133 -1.25 5.51 -3.98
N LEU A 134 -1.36 5.66 -5.30
CA LEU A 134 -1.95 6.83 -5.93
C LEU A 134 -3.40 6.50 -6.31
N ASP A 135 -4.33 7.33 -5.84
CA ASP A 135 -5.75 7.20 -6.15
C ASP A 135 -6.03 7.43 -7.63
N SER A 136 -5.50 8.54 -8.14
CA SER A 136 -5.63 8.91 -9.54
C SER A 136 -4.31 9.43 -10.10
N VAL A 137 -4.13 9.23 -11.39
CA VAL A 137 -2.99 9.76 -12.15
C VAL A 137 -3.56 10.46 -13.36
N ASP A 138 -3.39 11.78 -13.42
CA ASP A 138 -3.80 12.60 -14.54
C ASP A 138 -2.59 12.88 -15.43
N ASP A 139 -2.62 12.36 -16.65
CA ASP A 139 -1.54 12.52 -17.63
C ASP A 139 -1.30 13.99 -17.99
N MET A 140 -2.32 14.83 -17.87
CA MET A 140 -2.22 16.26 -18.17
C MET A 140 -1.32 17.04 -17.18
N LEU A 141 -1.07 16.47 -16.00
CA LEU A 141 -0.19 17.08 -14.99
C LEU A 141 1.28 16.74 -15.21
N PHE A 142 1.59 15.84 -16.14
CA PHE A 142 2.95 15.48 -16.48
C PHE A 142 3.43 16.22 -17.73
N HIS A 143 4.63 16.74 -17.65
CA HIS A 143 5.27 17.42 -18.78
C HIS A 143 6.64 16.80 -19.02
N LEU A 144 6.82 16.18 -20.17
CA LEU A 144 8.11 15.67 -20.60
C LEU A 144 8.70 16.61 -21.64
N SER A 145 9.92 17.03 -21.42
CA SER A 145 10.66 17.84 -22.39
C SER A 145 12.10 17.38 -22.49
N HIS A 146 12.68 17.46 -23.66
CA HIS A 146 14.11 17.26 -23.84
C HIS A 146 14.81 18.58 -24.15
N LYS A 147 16.04 18.69 -23.69
CA LYS A 147 16.88 19.88 -23.91
C LYS A 147 17.64 19.73 -25.23
N VAL A 148 17.44 20.69 -26.13
CA VAL A 148 18.20 20.83 -27.38
C VAL A 148 18.94 22.14 -27.28
N ASP A 149 20.25 22.09 -27.14
CA ASP A 149 21.13 23.23 -26.89
C ASP A 149 20.68 24.00 -25.61
N THR A 150 20.04 25.14 -25.78
CA THR A 150 19.54 26.00 -24.69
C THR A 150 18.03 25.97 -24.53
N ALA A 151 17.30 25.32 -25.44
CA ALA A 151 15.84 25.30 -25.45
C ALA A 151 15.28 23.94 -24.99
N PHE A 152 14.14 23.97 -24.30
CA PHE A 152 13.38 22.77 -23.95
C PHE A 152 12.26 22.57 -24.98
N LYS A 153 12.22 21.38 -25.60
CA LYS A 153 11.17 21.01 -26.54
C LYS A 153 10.29 19.92 -25.92
N PRO A 154 8.95 20.04 -25.98
CA PRO A 154 8.04 19.04 -25.46
C PRO A 154 8.21 17.73 -26.25
N VAL A 155 8.11 16.61 -25.53
CA VAL A 155 8.16 15.26 -26.12
C VAL A 155 6.81 14.60 -25.82
N PRO A 156 6.16 14.00 -26.82
CA PRO A 156 4.96 13.22 -26.60
C PRO A 156 5.32 11.97 -25.77
N PHE A 157 4.48 11.60 -24.82
CA PHE A 157 4.71 10.45 -23.97
C PHE A 157 3.39 9.79 -23.59
N LYS A 158 3.47 8.57 -23.03
CA LYS A 158 2.37 7.84 -22.41
C LYS A 158 2.76 7.41 -21.02
N ILE A 159 1.79 7.41 -20.10
CA ILE A 159 1.99 6.90 -18.75
C ILE A 159 1.36 5.52 -18.65
N GLN A 160 2.15 4.56 -18.20
CA GLN A 160 1.70 3.21 -17.89
C GLN A 160 1.86 2.95 -16.39
N LYS A 161 0.80 2.50 -15.74
CA LYS A 161 0.82 2.10 -14.32
C LYS A 161 1.38 0.68 -14.20
N SER A 162 2.20 0.43 -13.16
CA SER A 162 2.74 -0.91 -12.91
C SER A 162 1.67 -1.89 -12.44
N ASP A 163 0.72 -1.39 -11.67
CA ASP A 163 -0.33 -2.15 -10.99
C ASP A 163 -1.53 -1.26 -10.66
N THR A 164 -2.52 -1.81 -10.00
CA THR A 164 -3.72 -1.09 -9.55
C THR A 164 -3.43 0.00 -8.51
N LEU A 165 -2.31 -0.12 -7.78
CA LEU A 165 -1.90 0.84 -6.75
C LEU A 165 -1.20 2.07 -7.33
N ALA A 166 -0.79 2.00 -8.59
CA ALA A 166 -0.08 3.05 -9.31
C ALA A 166 1.15 3.60 -8.54
N MET A 167 1.80 2.75 -7.72
CA MET A 167 2.99 3.14 -6.96
C MET A 167 4.24 3.31 -7.84
N THR A 168 4.23 2.73 -9.02
CA THR A 168 5.26 2.94 -10.03
C THR A 168 4.59 3.27 -11.36
N LEU A 169 4.99 4.38 -11.94
CA LEU A 169 4.55 4.85 -13.25
C LEU A 169 5.72 4.74 -14.22
N TYR A 170 5.46 4.21 -15.39
CA TYR A 170 6.40 4.17 -16.52
C TYR A 170 6.03 5.27 -17.50
N VAL A 171 6.95 6.18 -17.75
CA VAL A 171 6.80 7.23 -18.76
C VAL A 171 7.55 6.77 -20.00
N ILE A 172 6.81 6.55 -21.06
CA ILE A 172 7.30 6.01 -22.34
C ILE A 172 7.16 7.13 -23.39
N ALA A 173 8.29 7.57 -23.93
CA ALA A 173 8.39 8.59 -24.96
C ALA A 173 8.33 7.99 -26.37
#